data_c418f5bffd73cd9444b4e179938681bb
#
_entry.id   c418f5bffd73cd9444b4e179938681bb
#
_cell.length_a   1.000
_cell.length_b   1.000
_cell.length_c   1.000
_cell.angle_alpha   90.00
_cell.angle_beta   90.00
_cell.angle_gamma   90.00
#
_symmetry.space_group_name_H-M   'P 1'
#
loop_
_entity.id
_entity.type
_entity.pdbx_description
1 polymer ?
#
loop_
_entity_poly.entity_id
_entity_poly.type
_entity_poly.pdbx_seq_one_letter_code
_entity_poly.pdbx_strand_id
1 'polypeptide(L)'
;MLVIRLIACTFLFITPSLLAAPFPAERIISLAPHATEIAYAAGLGDKLVAVSEYSDYPPQAPELERVANHQTINIEKILTLKPDLIIAWPAGNPPRELAKLRQLGFTIYDSQTKTLDEIANNIEALSHYSANPEVGQKAARDFRQRLQDLRTQYASNQPIRYFYQLSEKPIITLAQDHWPSEVFSLCGGVNIFADSAVPYPQVSIEQVLVKQPQVIFTSEHAIANGHMWRAWQAELSAVQNNQVWALNADWLNRPTPRTLDAVEQVCTYLKIAQKQ
;
A
#
# COMPACT_ATOMS: atom_id res chain seq x y z
N MET A 1 41.72 27.33 63.13
CA MET A 1 40.67 26.34 62.82
C MET A 1 40.35 26.47 61.29
N LEU A 2 40.83 25.55 60.50
CA LEU A 2 40.71 25.57 59.04
C LEU A 2 39.62 24.55 58.70
N VAL A 3 38.46 24.99 58.14
CA VAL A 3 37.34 24.13 57.77
C VAL A 3 37.52 23.80 56.27
N ILE A 4 37.94 22.57 55.99
CA ILE A 4 38.02 22.03 54.61
C ILE A 4 36.60 21.60 54.21
N ARG A 5 36.00 22.28 53.21
CA ARG A 5 34.73 21.86 52.57
C ARG A 5 35.07 20.86 51.47
N LEU A 6 34.70 19.59 51.66
CA LEU A 6 34.71 18.56 50.63
C LEU A 6 33.52 18.82 49.68
N ILE A 7 33.81 19.12 48.41
CA ILE A 7 32.82 19.16 47.33
C ILE A 7 32.76 17.76 46.73
N ALA A 8 31.68 17.03 46.97
CA ALA A 8 31.38 15.74 46.35
C ALA A 8 30.83 16.01 44.93
N CYS A 9 31.65 15.78 43.89
CA CYS A 9 31.18 15.78 42.50
C CYS A 9 30.43 14.46 42.23
N THR A 10 29.10 14.53 42.15
CA THR A 10 28.26 13.42 41.69
C THR A 10 28.34 13.34 40.19
N PHE A 11 29.08 12.38 39.66
CA PHE A 11 29.10 12.05 38.25
C PHE A 11 27.79 11.32 37.90
N LEU A 12 26.89 12.01 37.18
CA LEU A 12 25.69 11.42 36.61
C LEU A 12 26.12 10.60 35.37
N PHE A 13 26.20 9.28 35.51
CA PHE A 13 26.40 8.39 34.37
C PHE A 13 25.13 8.36 33.52
N ILE A 14 25.09 9.15 32.44
CA ILE A 14 24.10 9.01 31.37
C ILE A 14 24.46 7.76 30.60
N THR A 15 23.82 6.63 30.93
CA THR A 15 23.91 5.43 30.07
C THR A 15 23.15 5.69 28.80
N PRO A 16 23.82 5.64 27.61
CA PRO A 16 23.07 5.69 26.36
C PRO A 16 22.15 4.47 26.32
N SER A 17 20.84 4.69 26.19
CA SER A 17 19.89 3.63 25.85
C SER A 17 20.29 3.11 24.47
N LEU A 18 20.99 1.99 24.40
CA LEU A 18 21.10 1.23 23.16
C LEU A 18 19.68 0.83 22.78
N LEU A 19 19.15 1.47 21.74
CA LEU A 19 18.00 0.90 21.02
C LEU A 19 18.49 -0.46 20.52
N ALA A 20 18.02 -1.52 21.16
CA ALA A 20 18.31 -2.87 20.72
C ALA A 20 17.83 -2.99 19.26
N ALA A 21 18.73 -3.39 18.36
CA ALA A 21 18.33 -3.75 17.01
C ALA A 21 17.22 -4.80 17.08
N PRO A 22 16.21 -4.75 16.18
CA PRO A 22 15.19 -5.78 16.16
C PRO A 22 15.87 -7.16 16.00
N PHE A 23 15.39 -8.15 16.75
CA PHE A 23 15.89 -9.53 16.65
C PHE A 23 15.53 -10.11 15.28
N PRO A 24 16.33 -11.03 14.71
CA PRO A 24 15.91 -11.78 13.52
C PRO A 24 14.65 -12.59 13.84
N ALA A 25 13.58 -12.31 13.08
CA ALA A 25 12.32 -13.01 13.27
C ALA A 25 12.36 -14.40 12.59
N GLU A 26 11.89 -15.42 13.30
CA GLU A 26 11.90 -16.82 12.82
C GLU A 26 10.49 -17.33 12.48
N ARG A 27 9.44 -16.69 13.04
CA ARG A 27 8.06 -17.10 12.84
C ARG A 27 7.17 -15.88 12.65
N ILE A 28 6.83 -15.57 11.40
CA ILE A 28 6.15 -14.34 11.04
C ILE A 28 4.73 -14.64 10.57
N ILE A 29 3.79 -13.79 10.96
CA ILE A 29 2.41 -13.77 10.42
C ILE A 29 2.18 -12.45 9.74
N SER A 30 1.61 -12.49 8.52
CA SER A 30 1.16 -11.30 7.80
C SER A 30 -0.36 -11.22 7.77
N LEU A 31 -0.93 -10.09 8.17
CA LEU A 31 -2.38 -9.89 8.30
C LEU A 31 -3.01 -9.13 7.12
N ALA A 32 -2.25 -8.89 6.04
CA ALA A 32 -2.78 -8.25 4.84
C ALA A 32 -2.02 -8.72 3.58
N PRO A 33 -2.65 -8.78 2.39
CA PRO A 33 -1.99 -9.24 1.16
C PRO A 33 -0.76 -8.42 0.79
N HIS A 34 -0.83 -7.09 0.84
CA HIS A 34 0.33 -6.24 0.57
C HIS A 34 1.45 -6.41 1.58
N ALA A 35 1.11 -6.64 2.87
CA ALA A 35 2.10 -6.88 3.92
C ALA A 35 2.83 -8.22 3.68
N THR A 36 2.15 -9.23 3.11
CA THR A 36 2.78 -10.48 2.66
C THR A 36 3.82 -10.20 1.57
N GLU A 37 3.47 -9.45 0.54
CA GLU A 37 4.39 -9.12 -0.55
C GLU A 37 5.60 -8.29 -0.07
N ILE A 38 5.36 -7.33 0.83
CA ILE A 38 6.43 -6.52 1.46
C ILE A 38 7.36 -7.42 2.30
N ALA A 39 6.82 -8.39 3.05
CA ALA A 39 7.62 -9.34 3.82
C ALA A 39 8.54 -10.18 2.92
N TYR A 40 8.04 -10.68 1.80
CA TYR A 40 8.88 -11.38 0.81
C TYR A 40 9.97 -10.47 0.25
N ALA A 41 9.63 -9.24 -0.14
CA ALA A 41 10.60 -8.26 -0.64
C ALA A 41 11.66 -7.88 0.40
N ALA A 42 11.29 -7.88 1.69
CA ALA A 42 12.20 -7.62 2.81
C ALA A 42 13.13 -8.80 3.16
N GLY A 43 13.02 -9.94 2.46
CA GLY A 43 13.80 -11.15 2.74
C GLY A 43 13.29 -11.96 3.94
N LEU A 44 11.99 -11.87 4.23
CA LEU A 44 11.32 -12.55 5.34
C LEU A 44 10.38 -13.66 4.89
N GLY A 45 10.30 -13.93 3.58
CA GLY A 45 9.32 -14.87 3.01
C GLY A 45 9.40 -16.28 3.58
N ASP A 46 10.61 -16.82 3.78
CA ASP A 46 10.84 -18.16 4.32
C ASP A 46 10.45 -18.30 5.81
N LYS A 47 10.23 -17.18 6.49
CA LYS A 47 9.83 -17.11 7.90
C LYS A 47 8.34 -16.94 8.09
N LEU A 48 7.58 -16.71 7.01
CA LEU A 48 6.13 -16.61 7.07
C LEU A 48 5.54 -18.00 7.38
N VAL A 49 4.80 -18.10 8.48
CA VAL A 49 4.10 -19.32 8.91
C VAL A 49 2.61 -19.27 8.63
N ALA A 50 2.04 -18.05 8.50
CA ALA A 50 0.66 -17.83 8.10
C ALA A 50 0.45 -16.42 7.52
N VAL A 51 -0.63 -16.28 6.74
CA VAL A 51 -0.97 -15.04 6.05
C VAL A 51 -2.48 -14.76 6.11
N SER A 52 -2.89 -13.61 5.61
CA SER A 52 -4.32 -13.31 5.41
C SER A 52 -4.89 -13.98 4.16
N GLU A 53 -6.22 -14.06 4.07
CA GLU A 53 -6.91 -14.34 2.80
C GLU A 53 -6.43 -13.35 1.71
N TYR A 54 -6.50 -13.78 0.46
CA TYR A 54 -6.04 -13.02 -0.72
C TYR A 54 -4.53 -12.71 -0.75
N SER A 55 -3.72 -13.32 0.12
CA SER A 55 -2.26 -13.34 -0.01
C SER A 55 -1.87 -14.38 -1.06
N ASP A 56 -1.94 -13.98 -2.34
CA ASP A 56 -1.82 -14.84 -3.53
C ASP A 56 -0.50 -14.62 -4.27
N TYR A 57 0.33 -13.68 -3.82
CA TYR A 57 1.63 -13.38 -4.38
C TYR A 57 2.68 -13.19 -3.29
N PRO A 58 3.94 -13.65 -3.50
CA PRO A 58 4.42 -14.43 -4.65
C PRO A 58 3.84 -15.86 -4.68
N PRO A 59 4.17 -16.71 -5.68
CA PRO A 59 3.55 -18.03 -5.88
C PRO A 59 3.61 -18.97 -4.68
N GLN A 60 4.51 -18.74 -3.71
CA GLN A 60 4.63 -19.51 -2.47
C GLN A 60 3.59 -19.11 -1.42
N ALA A 61 3.09 -17.88 -1.45
CA ALA A 61 2.16 -17.37 -0.44
C ALA A 61 0.81 -18.10 -0.37
N PRO A 62 0.22 -18.61 -1.48
CA PRO A 62 -1.00 -19.40 -1.46
C PRO A 62 -0.94 -20.66 -0.63
N GLU A 63 0.24 -21.26 -0.46
CA GLU A 63 0.45 -22.51 0.29
C GLU A 63 0.44 -22.32 1.81
N LEU A 64 0.59 -21.06 2.27
CA LEU A 64 0.63 -20.73 3.68
C LEU A 64 -0.76 -20.77 4.32
N GLU A 65 -0.79 -21.07 5.62
CA GLU A 65 -2.01 -21.11 6.41
C GLU A 65 -2.72 -19.76 6.47
N ARG A 66 -4.07 -19.74 6.43
CA ARG A 66 -4.88 -18.51 6.52
C ARG A 66 -5.33 -18.28 7.96
N VAL A 67 -5.05 -17.07 8.49
CA VAL A 67 -5.37 -16.69 9.88
C VAL A 67 -6.16 -15.39 9.99
N ALA A 68 -6.37 -14.69 8.89
CA ALA A 68 -7.09 -13.41 8.89
C ALA A 68 -7.81 -13.15 7.57
N ASN A 69 -8.85 -12.34 7.62
CA ASN A 69 -9.45 -11.66 6.48
C ASN A 69 -9.79 -10.21 6.86
N HIS A 70 -10.50 -9.48 6.00
CA HIS A 70 -10.86 -8.08 6.24
C HIS A 70 -11.83 -7.86 7.42
N GLN A 71 -12.50 -8.92 7.89
CA GLN A 71 -13.50 -8.85 8.97
C GLN A 71 -13.01 -9.45 10.29
N THR A 72 -12.12 -10.44 10.22
CA THR A 72 -11.73 -11.23 11.40
C THR A 72 -10.26 -11.61 11.39
N ILE A 73 -9.69 -11.75 12.59
CA ILE A 73 -8.37 -12.33 12.85
C ILE A 73 -8.56 -13.50 13.81
N ASN A 74 -8.09 -14.68 13.43
CA ASN A 74 -8.17 -15.88 14.26
C ASN A 74 -7.06 -15.87 15.32
N ILE A 75 -7.33 -15.26 16.48
CA ILE A 75 -6.38 -15.10 17.58
C ILE A 75 -5.95 -16.45 18.14
N GLU A 76 -6.86 -17.44 18.25
CA GLU A 76 -6.53 -18.77 18.77
C GLU A 76 -5.49 -19.48 17.90
N LYS A 77 -5.65 -19.39 16.59
CA LYS A 77 -4.72 -19.92 15.62
C LYS A 77 -3.35 -19.24 15.70
N ILE A 78 -3.35 -17.90 15.84
CA ILE A 78 -2.12 -17.12 16.03
C ILE A 78 -1.40 -17.55 17.31
N LEU A 79 -2.12 -17.74 18.42
CA LEU A 79 -1.55 -18.24 19.68
C LEU A 79 -0.90 -19.61 19.50
N THR A 80 -1.53 -20.51 18.75
CA THR A 80 -1.02 -21.85 18.47
C THR A 80 0.25 -21.81 17.60
N LEU A 81 0.31 -20.90 16.63
CA LEU A 81 1.44 -20.72 15.72
C LEU A 81 2.63 -20.05 16.39
N LYS A 82 2.44 -19.36 17.53
CA LYS A 82 3.48 -18.67 18.32
C LYS A 82 4.42 -17.82 17.47
N PRO A 83 3.92 -16.81 16.75
CA PRO A 83 4.77 -15.92 15.99
C PRO A 83 5.61 -15.05 16.93
N ASP A 84 6.80 -14.68 16.48
CA ASP A 84 7.66 -13.68 17.12
C ASP A 84 7.50 -12.28 16.49
N LEU A 85 6.92 -12.22 15.27
CA LEU A 85 6.55 -10.99 14.60
C LEU A 85 5.19 -11.13 13.88
N ILE A 86 4.34 -10.13 14.03
CA ILE A 86 3.09 -9.99 13.26
C ILE A 86 3.18 -8.71 12.44
N ILE A 87 2.98 -8.81 11.12
CA ILE A 87 2.90 -7.65 10.23
C ILE A 87 1.42 -7.32 10.02
N ALA A 88 0.99 -6.19 10.55
CA ALA A 88 -0.40 -5.75 10.53
C ALA A 88 -0.62 -4.54 9.62
N TRP A 89 -1.85 -4.36 9.21
CA TRP A 89 -2.33 -3.18 8.49
C TRP A 89 -3.42 -2.46 9.29
N PRO A 90 -3.08 -1.48 10.13
CA PRO A 90 -4.02 -0.82 11.05
C PRO A 90 -5.22 -0.17 10.37
N ALA A 91 -5.07 0.31 9.12
CA ALA A 91 -6.16 0.93 8.36
C ALA A 91 -7.20 -0.08 7.83
N GLY A 92 -6.87 -1.37 7.75
CA GLY A 92 -7.76 -2.39 7.18
C GLY A 92 -7.98 -3.62 8.04
N ASN A 93 -7.13 -3.88 9.03
CA ASN A 93 -7.37 -4.96 9.98
C ASN A 93 -8.35 -4.52 11.08
N PRO A 94 -9.16 -5.45 11.62
CA PRO A 94 -10.07 -5.16 12.71
C PRO A 94 -9.33 -4.61 13.94
N PRO A 95 -9.64 -3.39 14.41
CA PRO A 95 -8.85 -2.71 15.45
C PRO A 95 -8.94 -3.38 16.83
N ARG A 96 -10.08 -4.04 17.13
CA ARG A 96 -10.29 -4.76 18.39
C ARG A 96 -9.36 -5.96 18.51
N GLU A 97 -9.24 -6.74 17.46
CA GLU A 97 -8.39 -7.91 17.37
C GLU A 97 -6.91 -7.52 17.41
N LEU A 98 -6.51 -6.44 16.71
CA LEU A 98 -5.15 -5.91 16.79
C LEU A 98 -4.81 -5.46 18.22
N ALA A 99 -5.73 -4.75 18.88
CA ALA A 99 -5.54 -4.34 20.28
C ALA A 99 -5.38 -5.56 21.20
N LYS A 100 -6.14 -6.64 20.95
CA LYS A 100 -6.05 -7.89 21.72
C LYS A 100 -4.69 -8.57 21.51
N LEU A 101 -4.18 -8.63 20.28
CA LEU A 101 -2.86 -9.19 20.00
C LEU A 101 -1.74 -8.41 20.72
N ARG A 102 -1.84 -7.06 20.76
CA ARG A 102 -0.90 -6.22 21.53
C ARG A 102 -0.97 -6.51 23.02
N GLN A 103 -2.19 -6.64 23.59
CA GLN A 103 -2.38 -6.99 25.01
C GLN A 103 -1.81 -8.37 25.38
N LEU A 104 -1.82 -9.31 24.42
CA LEU A 104 -1.23 -10.64 24.57
C LEU A 104 0.31 -10.63 24.47
N GLY A 105 0.93 -9.48 24.21
CA GLY A 105 2.38 -9.31 24.18
C GLY A 105 3.05 -9.65 22.86
N PHE A 106 2.29 -9.82 21.77
CA PHE A 106 2.90 -10.03 20.45
C PHE A 106 3.63 -8.78 19.94
N THR A 107 4.79 -8.97 19.33
CA THR A 107 5.47 -7.92 18.58
C THR A 107 4.71 -7.66 17.28
N ILE A 108 4.23 -6.43 17.10
CA ILE A 108 3.46 -6.06 15.90
C ILE A 108 4.19 -4.93 15.17
N TYR A 109 4.47 -5.16 13.90
CA TYR A 109 4.91 -4.14 12.95
C TYR A 109 3.70 -3.59 12.20
N ASP A 110 3.46 -2.29 12.29
CA ASP A 110 2.36 -1.61 11.59
C ASP A 110 2.81 -1.20 10.19
N SER A 111 2.45 -2.01 9.19
CA SER A 111 2.69 -1.72 7.77
C SER A 111 1.62 -0.78 7.25
N GLN A 112 1.92 0.52 7.23
CA GLN A 112 1.08 1.55 6.62
C GLN A 112 1.82 2.16 5.45
N THR A 113 1.10 2.39 4.35
CA THR A 113 1.65 2.99 3.13
C THR A 113 0.62 3.97 2.56
N LYS A 114 1.00 5.24 2.46
CA LYS A 114 0.19 6.31 1.87
C LYS A 114 0.80 6.84 0.59
N THR A 115 2.12 6.74 0.46
CA THR A 115 2.90 7.25 -0.67
C THR A 115 3.72 6.15 -1.33
N LEU A 116 4.14 6.37 -2.56
CA LEU A 116 5.00 5.43 -3.28
C LEU A 116 6.34 5.23 -2.59
N ASP A 117 6.93 6.29 -2.04
CA ASP A 117 8.21 6.21 -1.31
C ASP A 117 8.10 5.38 -0.03
N GLU A 118 6.93 5.37 0.63
CA GLU A 118 6.71 4.58 1.84
C GLU A 118 6.72 3.07 1.58
N ILE A 119 6.49 2.61 0.34
CA ILE A 119 6.66 1.19 -0.02
C ILE A 119 8.11 0.76 0.22
N ALA A 120 9.07 1.52 -0.30
CA ALA A 120 10.50 1.24 -0.09
C ALA A 120 10.89 1.35 1.39
N ASN A 121 10.34 2.33 2.11
CA ASN A 121 10.61 2.51 3.54
C ASN A 121 10.10 1.32 4.36
N ASN A 122 8.92 0.77 4.03
CA ASN A 122 8.39 -0.43 4.68
C ASN A 122 9.26 -1.67 4.41
N ILE A 123 9.72 -1.85 3.15
CA ILE A 123 10.62 -2.96 2.80
C ILE A 123 11.93 -2.87 3.60
N GLU A 124 12.54 -1.68 3.63
CA GLU A 124 13.79 -1.43 4.35
C GLU A 124 13.62 -1.62 5.85
N ALA A 125 12.55 -1.07 6.45
CA ALA A 125 12.27 -1.21 7.87
C ALA A 125 12.04 -2.68 8.27
N LEU A 126 11.27 -3.43 7.48
CA LEU A 126 11.05 -4.86 7.73
C LEU A 126 12.32 -5.70 7.53
N SER A 127 13.24 -5.28 6.65
CA SER A 127 14.49 -6.01 6.45
C SER A 127 15.33 -6.14 7.71
N HIS A 128 15.19 -5.22 8.67
CA HIS A 128 15.91 -5.28 9.96
C HIS A 128 15.47 -6.46 10.84
N TYR A 129 14.32 -7.07 10.56
CA TYR A 129 13.90 -8.32 11.21
C TYR A 129 14.42 -9.56 10.50
N SER A 130 15.11 -9.41 9.36
CA SER A 130 15.75 -10.53 8.65
C SER A 130 17.13 -10.83 9.20
N ALA A 131 17.51 -12.11 9.21
CA ALA A 131 18.91 -12.52 9.45
C ALA A 131 19.87 -11.99 8.36
N ASN A 132 19.33 -11.65 7.17
CA ASN A 132 20.08 -11.04 6.08
C ASN A 132 19.37 -9.74 5.60
N PRO A 133 19.58 -8.60 6.27
CA PRO A 133 18.94 -7.33 5.92
C PRO A 133 19.27 -6.80 4.52
N GLU A 134 20.42 -7.20 3.95
CA GLU A 134 20.88 -6.74 2.64
C GLU A 134 19.88 -7.04 1.51
N VAL A 135 19.12 -8.14 1.63
CA VAL A 135 18.09 -8.52 0.63
C VAL A 135 17.03 -7.42 0.53
N GLY A 136 16.42 -7.04 1.65
CA GLY A 136 15.39 -6.00 1.67
C GLY A 136 15.94 -4.61 1.42
N GLN A 137 17.13 -4.28 1.92
CA GLN A 137 17.79 -3.01 1.63
C GLN A 137 18.07 -2.85 0.13
N LYS A 138 18.51 -3.93 -0.55
CA LYS A 138 18.66 -3.91 -2.00
C LYS A 138 17.32 -3.73 -2.71
N ALA A 139 16.29 -4.46 -2.31
CA ALA A 139 14.95 -4.33 -2.89
C ALA A 139 14.39 -2.90 -2.74
N ALA A 140 14.59 -2.27 -1.58
CA ALA A 140 14.20 -0.89 -1.33
C ALA A 140 14.97 0.11 -2.21
N ARG A 141 16.29 -0.08 -2.39
CA ARG A 141 17.09 0.76 -3.30
C ARG A 141 16.64 0.60 -4.76
N ASP A 142 16.44 -0.63 -5.22
CA ASP A 142 16.00 -0.92 -6.59
C ASP A 142 14.61 -0.30 -6.87
N PHE A 143 13.69 -0.39 -5.89
CA PHE A 143 12.39 0.25 -5.97
C PHE A 143 12.50 1.77 -6.11
N ARG A 144 13.29 2.43 -5.24
CA ARG A 144 13.49 3.90 -5.28
C ARG A 144 14.09 4.33 -6.62
N GLN A 145 15.06 3.57 -7.14
CA GLN A 145 15.67 3.88 -8.44
C GLN A 145 14.65 3.79 -9.56
N ARG A 146 13.89 2.68 -9.65
CA ARG A 146 12.84 2.53 -10.68
C ARG A 146 11.76 3.60 -10.56
N LEU A 147 11.35 3.96 -9.34
CA LEU A 147 10.38 5.03 -9.11
C LEU A 147 10.90 6.38 -9.62
N GLN A 148 12.18 6.69 -9.37
CA GLN A 148 12.82 7.91 -9.86
C GLN A 148 12.91 7.93 -11.40
N ASP A 149 13.22 6.79 -12.01
CA ASP A 149 13.26 6.65 -13.47
C ASP A 149 11.87 6.90 -14.07
N LEU A 150 10.81 6.32 -13.47
CA LEU A 150 9.42 6.55 -13.89
C LEU A 150 9.00 8.02 -13.71
N ARG A 151 9.34 8.66 -12.59
CA ARG A 151 9.10 10.10 -12.38
C ARG A 151 9.74 10.95 -13.46
N THR A 152 10.96 10.61 -13.86
CA THR A 152 11.70 11.33 -14.91
C THR A 152 11.11 11.07 -16.31
N GLN A 153 10.78 9.81 -16.61
CA GLN A 153 10.26 9.38 -17.91
C GLN A 153 8.87 9.95 -18.22
N TYR A 154 8.04 10.09 -17.17
CA TYR A 154 6.64 10.47 -17.29
C TYR A 154 6.33 11.85 -16.72
N ALA A 155 7.35 12.65 -16.40
CA ALA A 155 7.14 14.06 -16.05
C ALA A 155 6.29 14.75 -17.13
N SER A 156 5.11 15.27 -16.75
CA SER A 156 4.20 15.94 -17.67
C SER A 156 3.62 17.18 -17.05
N ASN A 157 3.58 18.24 -17.83
CA ASN A 157 2.91 19.51 -17.48
C ASN A 157 1.50 19.60 -18.07
N GLN A 158 1.01 18.54 -18.71
CA GLN A 158 -0.33 18.49 -19.29
C GLN A 158 -1.25 17.64 -18.40
N PRO A 159 -2.11 18.28 -17.60
CA PRO A 159 -3.02 17.56 -16.72
C PRO A 159 -4.10 16.84 -17.53
N ILE A 160 -4.37 15.57 -17.19
CA ILE A 160 -5.46 14.78 -17.75
C ILE A 160 -6.47 14.47 -16.66
N ARG A 161 -7.71 14.90 -16.85
CA ARG A 161 -8.82 14.65 -15.92
C ARG A 161 -9.25 13.20 -16.03
N TYR A 162 -9.14 12.46 -14.93
CA TYR A 162 -9.54 11.05 -14.89
C TYR A 162 -10.63 10.78 -13.86
N PHE A 163 -11.38 9.72 -14.13
CA PHE A 163 -12.26 9.05 -13.18
C PHE A 163 -11.73 7.64 -12.93
N TYR A 164 -11.57 7.24 -11.67
CA TYR A 164 -11.22 5.86 -11.31
C TYR A 164 -12.38 5.17 -10.62
N GLN A 165 -12.90 4.11 -11.24
CA GLN A 165 -14.02 3.32 -10.74
C GLN A 165 -13.52 2.09 -10.00
N LEU A 166 -13.73 2.07 -8.69
CA LEU A 166 -13.38 0.96 -7.81
C LEU A 166 -14.47 -0.14 -7.80
N SER A 167 -15.74 0.24 -7.94
CA SER A 167 -16.89 -0.66 -7.92
C SER A 167 -17.97 -0.17 -8.86
N GLU A 168 -18.78 -1.08 -9.40
CA GLU A 168 -19.87 -0.76 -10.33
C GLU A 168 -21.21 -0.56 -9.62
N LYS A 169 -21.50 -1.34 -8.57
CA LYS A 169 -22.78 -1.33 -7.86
C LYS A 169 -22.58 -1.45 -6.35
N PRO A 170 -22.59 -0.32 -5.61
CA PRO A 170 -22.68 1.06 -6.10
C PRO A 170 -21.40 1.50 -6.82
N ILE A 171 -21.47 2.58 -7.61
CA ILE A 171 -20.27 3.19 -8.19
C ILE A 171 -19.50 3.85 -7.07
N ILE A 172 -18.30 3.35 -6.80
CA ILE A 172 -17.38 3.90 -5.80
C ILE A 172 -16.13 4.38 -6.52
N THR A 173 -15.64 5.55 -6.12
CA THR A 173 -14.37 6.12 -6.55
C THR A 173 -13.49 6.46 -5.35
N LEU A 174 -12.40 7.18 -5.57
CA LEU A 174 -11.53 7.66 -4.50
C LEU A 174 -11.43 9.19 -4.53
N ALA A 175 -11.17 9.79 -3.37
CA ALA A 175 -10.80 11.19 -3.24
C ALA A 175 -9.28 11.36 -3.35
N GLN A 176 -8.80 12.62 -3.35
CA GLN A 176 -7.36 12.93 -3.30
C GLN A 176 -6.74 12.47 -1.97
N ASP A 177 -5.42 12.29 -1.96
CA ASP A 177 -4.59 11.97 -0.78
C ASP A 177 -4.89 10.62 -0.12
N HIS A 178 -5.55 9.72 -0.85
CA HIS A 178 -5.75 8.33 -0.46
C HIS A 178 -5.11 7.38 -1.47
N TRP A 179 -4.67 6.22 -0.98
CA TRP A 179 -4.13 5.19 -1.86
C TRP A 179 -5.19 4.73 -2.87
N PRO A 180 -4.90 4.64 -4.19
CA PRO A 180 -3.61 4.84 -4.87
C PRO A 180 -3.46 6.18 -5.62
N SER A 181 -3.98 7.31 -5.11
CA SER A 181 -4.01 8.59 -5.83
C SER A 181 -2.65 9.04 -6.39
N GLU A 182 -1.55 8.75 -5.68
CA GLU A 182 -0.21 9.18 -6.10
C GLU A 182 0.22 8.49 -7.41
N VAL A 183 -0.24 7.26 -7.67
CA VAL A 183 0.03 6.55 -8.93
C VAL A 183 -0.47 7.34 -10.14
N PHE A 184 -1.65 7.95 -10.03
CA PHE A 184 -2.23 8.76 -11.10
C PHE A 184 -1.56 10.14 -11.21
N SER A 185 -1.35 10.80 -10.07
CA SER A 185 -0.80 12.16 -10.04
C SER A 185 0.65 12.23 -10.54
N LEU A 186 1.45 11.17 -10.32
CA LEU A 186 2.81 11.07 -10.86
C LEU A 186 2.84 11.27 -12.39
N CYS A 187 1.80 10.82 -13.08
CA CYS A 187 1.69 10.87 -14.54
C CYS A 187 0.90 12.10 -15.04
N GLY A 188 0.61 13.07 -14.18
CA GLY A 188 -0.20 14.25 -14.52
C GLY A 188 -1.72 14.00 -14.50
N GLY A 189 -2.18 12.90 -13.90
CA GLY A 189 -3.60 12.64 -13.72
C GLY A 189 -4.24 13.57 -12.67
N VAL A 190 -5.39 14.16 -12.99
CA VAL A 190 -6.20 14.99 -12.10
C VAL A 190 -7.51 14.29 -11.84
N ASN A 191 -7.73 13.86 -10.61
CA ASN A 191 -8.94 13.17 -10.19
C ASN A 191 -10.14 14.14 -10.20
N ILE A 192 -11.23 13.79 -10.92
CA ILE A 192 -12.43 14.63 -10.97
C ILE A 192 -13.23 14.66 -9.66
N PHE A 193 -12.93 13.78 -8.70
CA PHE A 193 -13.51 13.73 -7.36
C PHE A 193 -12.49 13.99 -6.25
N ALA A 194 -11.39 14.68 -6.58
CA ALA A 194 -10.32 15.01 -5.63
C ALA A 194 -10.83 15.78 -4.39
N ASP A 195 -11.85 16.59 -4.57
CA ASP A 195 -12.48 17.49 -3.58
C ASP A 195 -13.51 16.81 -2.67
N SER A 196 -13.70 15.48 -2.79
CA SER A 196 -14.67 14.76 -1.95
C SER A 196 -14.26 14.79 -0.48
N ALA A 197 -15.26 15.02 0.40
CA ALA A 197 -15.06 15.01 1.86
C ALA A 197 -14.83 13.62 2.45
N VAL A 198 -15.17 12.56 1.71
CA VAL A 198 -14.97 11.16 2.16
C VAL A 198 -13.95 10.47 1.27
N PRO A 199 -13.13 9.56 1.84
CA PRO A 199 -12.04 8.89 1.12
C PRO A 199 -12.48 8.11 -0.13
N TYR A 200 -13.59 7.40 0.00
CA TYR A 200 -14.16 6.52 -1.05
C TYR A 200 -15.63 6.88 -1.27
N PRO A 201 -15.90 7.96 -2.02
CA PRO A 201 -17.27 8.42 -2.23
C PRO A 201 -18.04 7.48 -3.15
N GLN A 202 -19.30 7.24 -2.80
CA GLN A 202 -20.29 6.72 -3.72
C GLN A 202 -20.77 7.87 -4.61
N VAL A 203 -20.75 7.66 -5.93
CA VAL A 203 -21.12 8.67 -6.93
C VAL A 203 -22.18 8.12 -7.88
N SER A 204 -22.92 9.03 -8.52
CA SER A 204 -23.87 8.67 -9.57
C SER A 204 -23.26 8.83 -10.97
N ILE A 205 -23.90 8.22 -11.97
CA ILE A 205 -23.52 8.38 -13.38
C ILE A 205 -23.61 9.85 -13.78
N GLU A 206 -24.67 10.55 -13.36
CA GLU A 206 -24.89 11.98 -13.67
C GLU A 206 -23.75 12.84 -13.15
N GLN A 207 -23.21 12.56 -11.96
CA GLN A 207 -22.06 13.29 -11.44
C GLN A 207 -20.83 13.09 -12.30
N VAL A 208 -20.59 11.89 -12.82
CA VAL A 208 -19.48 11.62 -13.75
C VAL A 208 -19.70 12.33 -15.08
N LEU A 209 -20.95 12.31 -15.61
CA LEU A 209 -21.34 13.04 -16.84
C LEU A 209 -21.09 14.54 -16.70
N VAL A 210 -21.51 15.16 -15.59
CA VAL A 210 -21.29 16.59 -15.34
C VAL A 210 -19.80 16.94 -15.23
N LYS A 211 -19.01 16.07 -14.59
CA LYS A 211 -17.57 16.31 -14.38
C LYS A 211 -16.70 16.01 -15.62
N GLN A 212 -17.24 15.37 -16.66
CA GLN A 212 -16.58 15.16 -17.96
C GLN A 212 -15.12 14.71 -17.86
N PRO A 213 -14.81 13.48 -17.41
CA PRO A 213 -13.45 12.95 -17.42
C PRO A 213 -12.97 12.73 -18.85
N GLN A 214 -11.68 12.97 -19.10
CA GLN A 214 -11.02 12.64 -20.37
C GLN A 214 -10.67 11.14 -20.42
N VAL A 215 -10.45 10.52 -19.27
CA VAL A 215 -10.10 9.11 -19.11
C VAL A 215 -10.95 8.48 -18.03
N ILE A 216 -11.42 7.27 -18.28
CA ILE A 216 -12.05 6.43 -17.26
C ILE A 216 -11.16 5.23 -17.04
N PHE A 217 -10.67 5.10 -15.82
CA PHE A 217 -10.01 3.89 -15.36
C PHE A 217 -10.97 3.04 -14.53
N THR A 218 -10.84 1.75 -14.67
CA THR A 218 -11.63 0.80 -13.90
C THR A 218 -10.73 -0.32 -13.39
N SER A 219 -11.17 -1.05 -12.39
CA SER A 219 -10.48 -2.26 -11.94
C SER A 219 -10.85 -3.44 -12.84
N GLU A 220 -9.89 -4.29 -13.21
CA GLU A 220 -10.15 -5.54 -13.97
C GLU A 220 -11.24 -6.39 -13.32
N HIS A 221 -11.31 -6.40 -11.98
CA HIS A 221 -12.35 -7.14 -11.25
C HIS A 221 -13.72 -6.46 -11.28
N ALA A 222 -13.78 -5.13 -11.42
CA ALA A 222 -15.03 -4.37 -11.47
C ALA A 222 -15.69 -4.40 -12.85
N ILE A 223 -14.93 -4.70 -13.91
CA ILE A 223 -15.38 -4.65 -15.30
C ILE A 223 -15.49 -6.06 -15.88
N ALA A 224 -15.93 -7.05 -15.16
CA ALA A 224 -16.24 -8.34 -15.79
C ALA A 224 -17.15 -8.17 -17.04
N ASN A 225 -17.79 -7.01 -17.19
CA ASN A 225 -18.65 -6.66 -18.34
C ASN A 225 -18.42 -5.26 -18.91
N GLY A 226 -17.38 -4.53 -18.58
CA GLY A 226 -16.77 -3.31 -19.18
C GLY A 226 -17.63 -2.26 -19.86
N HIS A 227 -18.93 -2.38 -19.83
CA HIS A 227 -19.80 -1.78 -20.82
C HIS A 227 -20.80 -0.76 -20.29
N MET A 228 -20.84 -0.54 -18.95
CA MET A 228 -21.78 0.45 -18.43
C MET A 228 -21.58 1.85 -19.04
N TRP A 229 -20.31 2.20 -19.31
CA TRP A 229 -19.98 3.50 -19.91
C TRP A 229 -20.26 3.58 -21.40
N ARG A 230 -20.35 2.46 -22.12
CA ARG A 230 -20.67 2.47 -23.57
C ARG A 230 -22.04 3.07 -23.88
N ALA A 231 -22.99 2.93 -22.95
CA ALA A 231 -24.32 3.52 -23.08
C ALA A 231 -24.27 5.06 -23.14
N TRP A 232 -23.16 5.68 -22.69
CA TRP A 232 -22.95 7.11 -22.59
C TRP A 232 -21.94 7.65 -23.63
N GLN A 233 -21.82 6.95 -24.75
CA GLN A 233 -20.88 7.31 -25.82
C GLN A 233 -21.16 8.71 -26.40
N ALA A 234 -22.42 9.12 -26.45
CA ALA A 234 -22.80 10.44 -26.97
C ALA A 234 -22.41 11.57 -26.02
N GLU A 235 -22.35 11.30 -24.70
CA GLU A 235 -22.21 12.29 -23.63
C GLU A 235 -20.78 12.37 -23.07
N LEU A 236 -19.96 11.29 -23.15
CA LEU A 236 -18.64 11.21 -22.51
C LEU A 236 -17.52 11.18 -23.54
N SER A 237 -16.66 12.20 -23.55
CA SER A 237 -15.48 12.27 -24.42
C SER A 237 -14.53 11.08 -24.19
N ALA A 238 -14.36 10.62 -22.97
CA ALA A 238 -13.57 9.44 -22.65
C ALA A 238 -14.05 8.19 -23.42
N VAL A 239 -15.36 8.02 -23.58
CA VAL A 239 -15.96 6.88 -24.30
C VAL A 239 -15.85 7.09 -25.83
N GLN A 240 -16.11 8.31 -26.30
CA GLN A 240 -15.96 8.66 -27.73
C GLN A 240 -14.54 8.37 -28.24
N ASN A 241 -13.55 8.70 -27.43
CA ASN A 241 -12.14 8.56 -27.74
C ASN A 241 -11.55 7.17 -27.39
N ASN A 242 -12.37 6.21 -26.99
CA ASN A 242 -11.94 4.87 -26.53
C ASN A 242 -10.93 4.92 -25.36
N GLN A 243 -11.08 5.89 -24.45
CA GLN A 243 -10.22 6.11 -23.27
C GLN A 243 -10.83 5.54 -21.99
N VAL A 244 -11.40 4.35 -22.09
CA VAL A 244 -11.92 3.57 -20.95
C VAL A 244 -11.03 2.34 -20.82
N TRP A 245 -10.20 2.28 -19.78
CA TRP A 245 -9.21 1.23 -19.60
C TRP A 245 -9.32 0.52 -18.27
N ALA A 246 -9.16 -0.81 -18.30
CA ALA A 246 -9.01 -1.62 -17.10
C ALA A 246 -7.57 -1.57 -16.61
N LEU A 247 -7.41 -1.40 -15.28
CA LEU A 247 -6.13 -1.46 -14.61
C LEU A 247 -6.02 -2.75 -13.81
N ASN A 248 -4.81 -3.29 -13.71
CA ASN A 248 -4.55 -4.43 -12.85
C ASN A 248 -4.77 -4.03 -11.37
N ALA A 249 -5.80 -4.62 -10.77
CA ALA A 249 -6.24 -4.28 -9.42
C ALA A 249 -5.19 -4.64 -8.35
N ASP A 250 -4.49 -5.75 -8.52
CA ASP A 250 -3.49 -6.21 -7.55
C ASP A 250 -2.24 -5.32 -7.54
N TRP A 251 -1.85 -4.81 -8.72
CA TRP A 251 -0.73 -3.89 -8.82
C TRP A 251 -1.07 -2.51 -8.27
N LEU A 252 -2.29 -2.05 -8.52
CA LEU A 252 -2.70 -0.69 -8.19
C LEU A 252 -3.19 -0.55 -6.75
N ASN A 253 -4.04 -1.47 -6.29
CA ASN A 253 -4.71 -1.31 -5.00
C ASN A 253 -3.91 -1.88 -3.81
N ARG A 254 -2.85 -2.65 -4.08
CA ARG A 254 -1.93 -3.16 -3.07
C ARG A 254 -0.62 -2.36 -3.12
N PRO A 255 -0.27 -1.58 -2.07
CA PRO A 255 1.00 -0.84 -2.04
C PRO A 255 2.18 -1.81 -1.85
N THR A 256 2.72 -2.33 -2.95
CA THR A 256 3.75 -3.37 -3.02
C THR A 256 4.81 -3.01 -4.07
N PRO A 257 5.90 -3.76 -4.20
CA PRO A 257 6.86 -3.56 -5.30
C PRO A 257 6.23 -3.55 -6.70
N ARG A 258 5.13 -4.31 -6.90
CA ARG A 258 4.39 -4.36 -8.17
C ARG A 258 3.62 -3.08 -8.50
N THR A 259 3.49 -2.17 -7.54
CA THR A 259 2.86 -0.85 -7.81
C THR A 259 3.58 -0.06 -8.89
N LEU A 260 4.89 -0.26 -9.08
CA LEU A 260 5.60 0.40 -10.17
C LEU A 260 5.15 -0.08 -11.56
N ASP A 261 4.61 -1.30 -11.68
CA ASP A 261 3.98 -1.78 -12.92
C ASP A 261 2.65 -1.06 -13.16
N ALA A 262 1.87 -0.80 -12.08
CA ALA A 262 0.68 0.03 -12.17
C ALA A 262 0.99 1.48 -12.56
N VAL A 263 2.06 2.08 -12.00
CA VAL A 263 2.54 3.42 -12.39
C VAL A 263 2.82 3.45 -13.89
N GLU A 264 3.58 2.50 -14.41
CA GLU A 264 3.93 2.43 -15.84
C GLU A 264 2.68 2.25 -16.72
N GLN A 265 1.73 1.41 -16.29
CA GLN A 265 0.46 1.18 -16.99
C GLN A 265 -0.38 2.47 -17.05
N VAL A 266 -0.59 3.14 -15.92
CA VAL A 266 -1.36 4.39 -15.82
C VAL A 266 -0.70 5.50 -16.63
N CYS A 267 0.61 5.69 -16.48
CA CYS A 267 1.36 6.71 -17.21
C CYS A 267 1.29 6.50 -18.73
N THR A 268 1.36 5.24 -19.18
CA THR A 268 1.23 4.91 -20.60
C THR A 268 -0.15 5.32 -21.13
N TYR A 269 -1.22 5.00 -20.42
CA TYR A 269 -2.58 5.38 -20.83
C TYR A 269 -2.80 6.90 -20.82
N LEU A 270 -2.34 7.60 -19.78
CA LEU A 270 -2.45 9.06 -19.73
C LEU A 270 -1.67 9.73 -20.85
N LYS A 271 -0.49 9.19 -21.22
CA LYS A 271 0.30 9.68 -22.37
C LYS A 271 -0.40 9.45 -23.71
N ILE A 272 -1.19 8.38 -23.85
CA ILE A 272 -2.04 8.16 -25.03
C ILE A 272 -3.13 9.23 -25.08
N ALA A 273 -3.77 9.52 -23.94
CA ALA A 273 -4.83 10.52 -23.85
C ALA A 273 -4.35 11.96 -24.14
N GLN A 274 -3.09 12.28 -23.82
CA GLN A 274 -2.49 13.60 -24.12
C GLN A 274 -2.29 13.87 -25.62
N LYS A 275 -2.28 12.84 -26.46
CA LYS A 275 -2.01 12.98 -27.91
C LYS A 275 -3.28 13.20 -28.75
N GLN A 276 -4.44 13.14 -28.12
CA GLN A 276 -5.75 13.34 -28.76
C GLN A 276 -6.38 14.68 -28.37
#